data_efcb9d188b1b7fccaa9f0154658f78cd
#
_entry.id   efcb9d188b1b7fccaa9f0154658f78cd
#
_cell.length_a   1.000
_cell.length_b   1.000
_cell.length_c   1.000
_cell.angle_alpha   90.00
_cell.angle_beta   90.00
_cell.angle_gamma   90.00
#
_symmetry.space_group_name_H-M   'P 1'
#
loop_
_entity.id
_entity.type
_entity.pdbx_description
1 polymer ?
#
loop_
_entity_poly.entity_id
_entity_poly.type
_entity_poly.pdbx_seq_one_letter_code
_entity_poly.pdbx_strand_id
1 'polypeptide(L)'
;MVTSFYHGEKNHYGFFTQVSNLILQSTNTILTTENITKFIGYYSCDYKELREDSLGKQLLYSKPFIKTQRYGVYLAVSMYLVSMMVGNGLYWLVRDYYFKQGTQKFVNAFGLLFEDYIKDLAMNYCEPTEWSVLSTGSKKGADFLFDFGVLQILVESKSSLLKLDVKQQVPNLKSVKTFFDHTISEAYAQLNSSYEQLNGKVDVPVIKIILFANCNNKLDTPW
;
A
#
# COMPACT_ATOMS: atom_id res chain seq x y z
N MET A 1 17.07 -8.52 7.64
CA MET A 1 17.30 -7.15 7.12
C MET A 1 16.17 -6.16 7.47
N VAL A 2 14.94 -6.62 7.64
CA VAL A 2 13.79 -5.80 8.05
C VAL A 2 13.86 -5.43 9.53
N THR A 3 14.36 -6.31 10.38
CA THR A 3 14.46 -6.12 11.84
C THR A 3 15.30 -4.92 12.29
N SER A 4 16.27 -4.45 11.49
CA SER A 4 17.08 -3.28 11.83
C SER A 4 16.34 -1.95 11.70
N PHE A 5 15.19 -1.94 11.05
CA PHE A 5 14.39 -0.73 10.84
C PHE A 5 13.54 -0.34 12.07
N TYR A 6 13.22 -1.31 12.92
CA TYR A 6 12.32 -1.08 14.06
C TYR A 6 13.06 -0.70 15.35
N HIS A 7 14.37 -0.89 15.42
CA HIS A 7 15.17 -0.57 16.62
C HIS A 7 15.70 0.86 16.68
N GLY A 8 15.50 1.66 15.64
CA GLY A 8 15.98 3.04 15.59
C GLY A 8 14.82 4.03 15.65
N GLU A 9 14.66 4.68 16.79
CA GLU A 9 13.92 5.91 17.04
C GLU A 9 12.41 5.94 16.68
N LYS A 10 11.64 6.47 17.61
CA LYS A 10 10.18 6.70 17.69
C LYS A 10 9.57 7.51 16.54
N ASN A 11 10.05 7.40 15.34
CA ASN A 11 9.46 8.06 14.18
C ASN A 11 8.41 7.13 13.56
N HIS A 12 7.16 7.43 13.82
CA HIS A 12 5.98 6.76 13.28
C HIS A 12 5.83 6.99 11.77
N TYR A 13 6.82 6.53 11.00
CA TYR A 13 6.67 6.48 9.55
C TYR A 13 5.77 5.29 9.20
N GLY A 14 4.72 5.54 8.43
CA GLY A 14 3.87 4.46 7.92
C GLY A 14 4.68 3.49 7.05
N PHE A 15 4.18 2.26 6.93
CA PHE A 15 4.79 1.15 6.17
C PHE A 15 5.37 1.57 4.81
N PHE A 16 4.64 2.37 4.03
CA PHE A 16 5.12 2.79 2.71
C PHE A 16 6.28 3.77 2.75
N THR A 17 6.31 4.66 3.72
CA THR A 17 7.45 5.56 3.91
C THR A 17 8.70 4.76 4.27
N GLN A 18 8.54 3.72 5.07
CA GLN A 18 9.65 2.82 5.42
C GLN A 18 10.13 2.02 4.21
N VAL A 19 9.21 1.45 3.40
CA VAL A 19 9.56 0.74 2.17
C VAL A 19 10.24 1.67 1.18
N SER A 20 9.75 2.89 1.01
CA SER A 20 10.38 3.88 0.12
C SER A 20 11.78 4.25 0.60
N ASN A 21 11.97 4.45 1.90
CA ASN A 21 13.29 4.72 2.48
C ASN A 21 14.24 3.51 2.31
N LEU A 22 13.73 2.30 2.45
CA LEU A 22 14.46 1.05 2.22
C LEU A 22 14.95 0.96 0.77
N ILE A 23 14.07 1.22 -0.18
CA ILE A 23 14.41 1.22 -1.60
C ILE A 23 15.46 2.29 -1.89
N LEU A 24 15.31 3.50 -1.35
CA LEU A 24 16.26 4.59 -1.53
C LEU A 24 17.61 4.29 -0.89
N GLN A 25 17.66 3.62 0.26
CA GLN A 25 18.89 3.25 0.95
C GLN A 25 19.59 2.02 0.35
N SER A 26 18.81 1.04 -0.13
CA SER A 26 19.36 -0.19 -0.73
C SER A 26 19.92 0.04 -2.13
N THR A 27 19.42 1.04 -2.84
CA THR A 27 20.01 1.49 -4.09
C THR A 27 21.17 2.41 -3.75
N ASN A 28 22.39 1.88 -3.71
CA ASN A 28 23.63 2.67 -3.86
C ASN A 28 23.69 3.38 -5.22
N THR A 29 22.52 3.62 -5.81
CA THR A 29 22.36 4.28 -7.08
C THR A 29 22.59 5.75 -6.79
N ILE A 30 23.77 6.23 -7.07
CA ILE A 30 24.07 7.65 -7.15
C ILE A 30 22.97 8.25 -8.02
N LEU A 31 22.13 9.10 -7.42
CA LEU A 31 21.12 9.86 -8.14
C LEU A 31 21.85 10.81 -9.07
N THR A 32 22.19 10.32 -10.26
CA THR A 32 22.82 11.17 -11.28
C THR A 32 21.81 12.21 -11.75
N THR A 33 22.30 13.36 -12.16
CA THR A 33 21.44 14.41 -12.75
C THR A 33 20.60 13.87 -13.90
N GLU A 34 21.14 12.92 -14.68
CA GLU A 34 20.42 12.26 -15.76
C GLU A 34 19.22 11.44 -15.25
N ASN A 35 19.42 10.62 -14.22
CA ASN A 35 18.36 9.80 -13.64
C ASN A 35 17.29 10.66 -12.97
N ILE A 36 17.69 11.72 -12.27
CA ILE A 36 16.75 12.69 -11.70
C ILE A 36 15.94 13.37 -12.79
N THR A 37 16.57 13.80 -13.87
CA THR A 37 15.88 14.45 -14.99
C THR A 37 14.89 13.50 -15.68
N LYS A 38 15.29 12.24 -15.89
CA LYS A 38 14.39 11.20 -16.42
C LYS A 38 13.20 10.96 -15.50
N PHE A 39 13.46 10.87 -14.20
CA PHE A 39 12.41 10.68 -13.20
C PHE A 39 11.43 11.86 -13.19
N ILE A 40 11.92 13.09 -13.10
CA ILE A 40 11.08 14.28 -13.15
C ILE A 40 10.32 14.35 -14.48
N GLY A 41 10.97 14.03 -15.59
CA GLY A 41 10.36 13.99 -16.91
C GLY A 41 9.20 13.01 -17.00
N TYR A 42 9.32 11.83 -16.38
CA TYR A 42 8.27 10.83 -16.33
C TYR A 42 7.03 11.33 -15.55
N TYR A 43 7.25 12.04 -14.46
CA TYR A 43 6.21 12.60 -13.60
C TYR A 43 5.85 14.05 -13.96
N SER A 44 6.12 14.48 -15.16
CA SER A 44 5.76 15.81 -15.65
C SER A 44 4.64 15.74 -16.70
N CYS A 45 3.88 16.82 -16.75
CA CYS A 45 2.95 17.12 -17.83
C CYS A 45 3.26 18.50 -18.41
N ASP A 46 2.78 18.79 -19.60
CA ASP A 46 2.81 20.13 -20.15
C ASP A 46 1.51 20.88 -19.91
N TYR A 47 1.48 22.17 -20.24
CA TYR A 47 0.28 23.00 -20.09
C TYR A 47 -0.87 22.57 -21.01
N LYS A 48 -0.59 21.89 -22.11
CA LYS A 48 -1.62 21.40 -23.03
C LYS A 48 -2.31 20.19 -22.40
N GLU A 49 -1.54 19.21 -21.94
CA GLU A 49 -2.06 18.03 -21.23
C GLU A 49 -2.91 18.45 -20.02
N LEU A 50 -2.45 19.45 -19.26
CA LEU A 50 -3.17 19.94 -18.08
C LEU A 50 -4.49 20.63 -18.42
N ARG A 51 -4.58 21.33 -19.56
CA ARG A 51 -5.82 21.97 -20.03
C ARG A 51 -6.81 20.97 -20.62
N GLU A 52 -6.31 19.88 -21.19
CA GLU A 52 -7.12 18.80 -21.76
C GLU A 52 -7.59 17.79 -20.69
N ASP A 53 -7.05 17.88 -19.47
CA ASP A 53 -7.49 17.05 -18.34
C ASP A 53 -8.92 17.42 -17.93
N SER A 54 -9.88 16.67 -18.44
CA SER A 54 -11.32 16.87 -18.18
C SER A 54 -11.73 16.69 -16.72
N LEU A 55 -10.86 16.09 -15.92
CA LEU A 55 -11.05 15.82 -14.49
C LEU A 55 -10.36 16.88 -13.61
N GLY A 56 -9.82 17.93 -14.22
CA GLY A 56 -9.41 19.19 -13.65
C GLY A 56 -8.10 19.17 -12.87
N LYS A 57 -7.91 18.34 -11.88
CA LYS A 57 -6.69 18.34 -11.05
C LYS A 57 -6.06 16.96 -10.91
N GLN A 58 -6.65 15.94 -11.53
CA GLN A 58 -6.20 14.56 -11.31
C GLN A 58 -4.85 14.26 -11.94
N LEU A 59 -4.56 14.89 -13.06
CA LEU A 59 -3.27 14.76 -13.71
C LEU A 59 -2.13 15.20 -12.77
N LEU A 60 -2.32 16.27 -11.99
CA LEU A 60 -1.31 16.77 -11.06
C LEU A 60 -1.04 15.82 -9.89
N TYR A 61 -1.98 14.97 -9.49
CA TYR A 61 -1.72 13.93 -8.47
C TYR A 61 -0.78 12.83 -8.97
N SER A 62 -0.81 12.53 -10.26
CA SER A 62 0.09 11.56 -10.88
C SER A 62 1.33 12.19 -11.49
N LYS A 63 1.25 13.46 -11.93
CA LYS A 63 2.32 14.21 -12.58
C LYS A 63 2.47 15.59 -11.93
N PRO A 64 3.07 15.70 -10.73
CA PRO A 64 3.15 16.96 -9.98
C PRO A 64 4.16 17.98 -10.53
N PHE A 65 4.86 17.66 -11.61
CA PHE A 65 5.76 18.59 -12.27
C PHE A 65 5.18 19.11 -13.59
N ILE A 66 5.30 20.39 -13.82
CA ILE A 66 4.97 21.00 -15.11
C ILE A 66 6.27 21.26 -15.89
N LYS A 67 6.33 20.68 -17.08
CA LYS A 67 7.39 20.97 -18.04
C LYS A 67 7.18 22.37 -18.59
N THR A 68 8.12 23.27 -18.34
CA THR A 68 8.05 24.63 -18.88
C THR A 68 8.51 24.69 -20.33
N GLN A 69 8.26 25.81 -20.99
CA GLN A 69 8.78 26.03 -22.37
C GLN A 69 10.30 26.18 -22.40
N ARG A 70 10.95 26.46 -21.27
CA ARG A 70 12.40 26.52 -21.17
C ARG A 70 12.97 25.11 -21.09
N TYR A 71 13.94 24.82 -21.94
CA TYR A 71 14.60 23.52 -21.97
C TYR A 71 15.18 23.14 -20.60
N GLY A 72 14.83 21.93 -20.13
CA GLY A 72 15.34 21.39 -18.89
C GLY A 72 14.76 21.99 -17.59
N VAL A 73 13.79 22.88 -17.69
CA VAL A 73 13.16 23.51 -16.50
C VAL A 73 11.80 22.88 -16.23
N TYR A 74 11.65 22.37 -15.03
CA TYR A 74 10.40 21.82 -14.51
C TYR A 74 9.96 22.59 -13.26
N LEU A 75 8.68 22.82 -13.15
CA LEU A 75 8.07 23.50 -12.00
C LEU A 75 7.33 22.47 -11.15
N ALA A 76 7.71 22.30 -9.90
CA ALA A 76 6.91 21.56 -8.92
C ALA A 76 5.68 22.37 -8.54
N VAL A 77 4.49 21.87 -8.84
CA VAL A 77 3.23 22.58 -8.55
C VAL A 77 2.98 22.66 -7.05
N SER A 78 3.33 21.59 -6.34
CA SER A 78 3.19 21.50 -4.88
C SER A 78 4.18 20.49 -4.34
N MET A 79 4.94 20.88 -3.32
CA MET A 79 5.84 19.95 -2.62
C MET A 79 5.08 18.84 -1.91
N TYR A 80 3.85 19.07 -1.51
CA TYR A 80 2.96 18.05 -0.96
C TYR A 80 2.67 16.96 -2.01
N LEU A 81 2.30 17.32 -3.24
CA LEU A 81 2.08 16.37 -4.34
C LEU A 81 3.35 15.61 -4.70
N VAL A 82 4.51 16.28 -4.68
CA VAL A 82 5.81 15.63 -4.88
C VAL A 82 6.09 14.61 -3.77
N SER A 83 5.86 14.95 -2.52
CA SER A 83 6.02 14.04 -1.39
C SER A 83 5.09 12.82 -1.50
N MET A 84 3.84 13.03 -1.88
CA MET A 84 2.91 11.94 -2.15
C MET A 84 3.38 11.02 -3.27
N MET A 85 3.91 11.60 -4.33
CA MET A 85 4.43 10.84 -5.45
C MET A 85 5.64 10.00 -5.05
N VAL A 86 6.60 10.57 -4.33
CA VAL A 86 7.81 9.85 -3.86
C VAL A 86 7.43 8.75 -2.86
N GLY A 87 6.43 8.98 -2.02
CA GLY A 87 5.92 7.96 -1.10
C GLY A 87 5.13 6.88 -1.86
N ASN A 88 3.88 7.18 -2.15
CA ASN A 88 2.93 6.20 -2.68
C ASN A 88 3.04 5.99 -4.19
N GLY A 89 3.49 6.99 -4.92
CA GLY A 89 3.61 6.93 -6.37
C GLY A 89 4.65 5.91 -6.82
N LEU A 90 5.69 5.67 -6.01
CA LEU A 90 6.72 4.69 -6.31
C LEU A 90 6.12 3.27 -6.41
N TYR A 91 5.19 2.92 -5.53
CA TYR A 91 4.47 1.65 -5.62
C TYR A 91 3.80 1.48 -7.00
N TRP A 92 3.05 2.51 -7.43
CA TRP A 92 2.33 2.45 -8.70
C TRP A 92 3.26 2.39 -9.90
N LEU A 93 4.37 3.13 -9.86
CA LEU A 93 5.38 3.10 -10.91
C LEU A 93 5.96 1.69 -11.09
N VAL A 94 6.40 1.06 -10.00
CA VAL A 94 7.00 -0.28 -10.03
C VAL A 94 5.95 -1.31 -10.45
N ARG A 95 4.73 -1.21 -9.88
CA ARG A 95 3.61 -2.07 -10.24
C ARG A 95 3.30 -2.01 -11.74
N ASP A 96 3.19 -0.80 -12.30
CA ASP A 96 2.86 -0.61 -13.71
C ASP A 96 3.97 -1.08 -14.64
N TYR A 97 5.23 -0.92 -14.22
CA TYR A 97 6.36 -1.49 -14.95
C TYR A 97 6.24 -3.00 -15.10
N TYR A 98 5.99 -3.73 -14.00
CA TYR A 98 5.84 -5.19 -14.05
C TYR A 98 4.54 -5.61 -14.75
N PHE A 99 3.46 -4.87 -14.58
CA PHE A 99 2.19 -5.14 -15.24
C PHE A 99 2.28 -5.04 -16.77
N LYS A 100 3.01 -4.06 -17.29
CA LYS A 100 3.29 -3.95 -18.73
C LYS A 100 4.09 -5.12 -19.28
N GLN A 101 4.82 -5.82 -18.43
CA GLN A 101 5.53 -7.07 -18.78
C GLN A 101 4.66 -8.33 -18.62
N GLY A 102 3.37 -8.18 -18.38
CA GLY A 102 2.44 -9.30 -18.21
C GLY A 102 2.63 -10.11 -16.92
N THR A 103 3.25 -9.52 -15.90
CA THR A 103 3.55 -10.24 -14.64
C THR A 103 3.00 -9.53 -13.41
N GLN A 104 2.54 -10.30 -12.43
CA GLN A 104 2.11 -9.83 -11.11
C GLN A 104 3.18 -10.02 -10.02
N LYS A 105 4.42 -10.33 -10.40
CA LYS A 105 5.51 -10.64 -9.44
C LYS A 105 5.68 -9.57 -8.36
N PHE A 106 5.60 -8.30 -8.74
CA PHE A 106 5.72 -7.21 -7.77
C PHE A 106 4.56 -7.20 -6.77
N VAL A 107 3.32 -7.35 -7.23
CA VAL A 107 2.14 -7.34 -6.35
C VAL A 107 2.19 -8.51 -5.38
N ASN A 108 2.59 -9.70 -5.86
CA ASN A 108 2.74 -10.88 -5.01
C ASN A 108 3.87 -10.69 -3.98
N ALA A 109 5.03 -10.20 -4.40
CA ALA A 109 6.15 -9.91 -3.49
C ALA A 109 5.78 -8.85 -2.46
N PHE A 110 5.01 -7.84 -2.86
CA PHE A 110 4.53 -6.79 -1.96
C PHE A 110 3.54 -7.34 -0.93
N GLY A 111 2.67 -8.30 -1.33
CA GLY A 111 1.80 -9.02 -0.43
C GLY A 111 2.57 -9.76 0.67
N LEU A 112 3.56 -10.56 0.27
CA LEU A 112 4.42 -11.28 1.19
C LEU A 112 5.19 -10.34 2.14
N LEU A 113 5.71 -9.22 1.62
CA LEU A 113 6.38 -8.21 2.43
C LEU A 113 5.44 -7.59 3.47
N PHE A 114 4.18 -7.39 3.13
CA PHE A 114 3.18 -6.89 4.06
C PHE A 114 2.84 -7.90 5.16
N GLU A 115 2.71 -9.18 4.81
CA GLU A 115 2.55 -10.26 5.80
C GLU A 115 3.77 -10.36 6.73
N ASP A 116 4.98 -10.29 6.20
CA ASP A 116 6.21 -10.29 7.00
C ASP A 116 6.28 -9.09 7.95
N TYR A 117 5.83 -7.91 7.51
CA TYR A 117 5.69 -6.74 8.36
C TYR A 117 4.75 -6.98 9.54
N ILE A 118 3.60 -7.64 9.31
CA ILE A 118 2.65 -7.98 10.38
C ILE A 118 3.28 -8.98 11.36
N LYS A 119 4.02 -9.98 10.86
CA LYS A 119 4.76 -10.94 11.70
C LYS A 119 5.80 -10.24 12.56
N ASP A 120 6.55 -9.30 11.98
CA ASP A 120 7.53 -8.51 12.74
C ASP A 120 6.88 -7.68 13.84
N LEU A 121 5.71 -7.08 13.57
CA LEU A 121 4.94 -6.40 14.60
C LEU A 121 4.49 -7.37 15.71
N ALA A 122 3.94 -8.51 15.33
CA ALA A 122 3.51 -9.52 16.29
C ALA A 122 4.68 -10.00 17.17
N MET A 123 5.84 -10.31 16.57
CA MET A 123 7.05 -10.70 17.31
C MET A 123 7.56 -9.63 18.29
N ASN A 124 7.32 -8.35 17.99
CA ASN A 124 7.81 -7.26 18.83
C ASN A 124 6.84 -6.85 19.93
N TYR A 125 5.54 -7.15 19.80
CA TYR A 125 4.50 -6.64 20.69
C TYR A 125 3.63 -7.69 21.34
N CYS A 126 3.72 -8.97 20.90
CA CYS A 126 2.95 -10.08 21.44
C CYS A 126 3.90 -11.17 21.97
N GLU A 127 3.45 -11.92 22.97
CA GLU A 127 4.16 -13.13 23.40
C GLU A 127 4.05 -14.22 22.32
N PRO A 128 5.03 -15.12 22.19
CA PRO A 128 5.04 -16.15 21.16
C PRO A 128 3.81 -17.08 21.18
N THR A 129 3.13 -17.19 22.33
CA THR A 129 1.92 -17.99 22.51
C THR A 129 0.63 -17.25 22.14
N GLU A 130 0.71 -15.91 22.01
CA GLU A 130 -0.46 -15.05 21.76
C GLU A 130 -0.78 -14.89 20.28
N TRP A 131 0.05 -15.40 19.36
CA TRP A 131 -0.23 -15.27 17.95
C TRP A 131 0.27 -16.46 17.13
N SER A 132 -0.35 -16.67 15.98
CA SER A 132 0.04 -17.72 15.05
C SER A 132 -0.32 -17.34 13.60
N VAL A 133 0.44 -17.87 12.65
CA VAL A 133 0.14 -17.81 11.21
C VAL A 133 -0.79 -18.96 10.88
N LEU A 134 -1.95 -18.66 10.34
CA LEU A 134 -2.97 -19.66 9.95
C LEU A 134 -2.84 -20.07 8.48
N SER A 135 -2.44 -19.15 7.60
CA SER A 135 -2.29 -19.41 6.17
C SER A 135 -1.04 -20.24 5.91
N THR A 136 -1.19 -21.57 5.92
CA THR A 136 -0.14 -22.49 5.47
C THR A 136 -0.61 -23.24 4.23
N GLY A 137 -0.19 -22.75 3.05
CA GLY A 137 -0.44 -23.46 1.79
C GLY A 137 -1.80 -23.20 1.14
N SER A 138 -2.47 -24.24 0.61
CA SER A 138 -3.67 -24.10 -0.24
C SER A 138 -4.98 -23.85 0.48
N LYS A 139 -4.99 -23.77 1.81
CA LYS A 139 -6.23 -23.52 2.57
C LYS A 139 -6.57 -22.04 2.56
N LYS A 140 -7.73 -21.72 2.00
CA LYS A 140 -8.30 -20.39 2.05
C LYS A 140 -8.85 -20.11 3.45
N GLY A 141 -8.06 -19.48 4.29
CA GLY A 141 -8.42 -19.03 5.64
C GLY A 141 -7.82 -17.67 5.94
N ALA A 142 -8.05 -17.15 7.14
CA ALA A 142 -7.39 -15.95 7.64
C ALA A 142 -5.87 -16.13 7.70
N ASP A 143 -5.12 -15.05 7.60
CA ASP A 143 -3.66 -15.09 7.63
C ASP A 143 -3.12 -15.29 9.05
N PHE A 144 -3.72 -14.60 10.03
CA PHE A 144 -3.23 -14.61 11.41
C PHE A 144 -4.36 -14.83 12.44
N LEU A 145 -4.00 -15.48 13.52
CA LEU A 145 -4.78 -15.55 14.76
C LEU A 145 -3.97 -14.89 15.87
N PHE A 146 -4.58 -13.97 16.60
CA PHE A 146 -4.10 -13.47 17.88
C PHE A 146 -5.02 -13.99 18.97
N ASP A 147 -4.45 -14.64 19.98
CA ASP A 147 -5.18 -15.27 21.09
C ASP A 147 -4.69 -14.71 22.44
N PHE A 148 -5.49 -13.88 23.05
CA PHE A 148 -5.19 -13.26 24.34
C PHE A 148 -5.89 -13.96 25.50
N GLY A 149 -6.39 -15.18 25.29
CA GLY A 149 -7.09 -15.98 26.29
C GLY A 149 -8.53 -15.54 26.58
N VAL A 150 -8.78 -14.26 26.68
CA VAL A 150 -10.11 -13.66 26.89
C VAL A 150 -10.77 -13.14 25.60
N LEU A 151 -9.99 -13.06 24.54
CA LEU A 151 -10.40 -12.54 23.24
C LEU A 151 -9.52 -13.15 22.17
N GLN A 152 -10.11 -13.54 21.05
CA GLN A 152 -9.37 -13.92 19.84
C GLN A 152 -9.61 -12.90 18.72
N ILE A 153 -8.57 -12.66 17.91
CA ILE A 153 -8.65 -11.78 16.74
C ILE A 153 -8.16 -12.56 15.52
N LEU A 154 -9.03 -12.73 14.55
CA LEU A 154 -8.70 -13.25 13.23
C LEU A 154 -8.37 -12.08 12.29
N VAL A 155 -7.23 -12.14 11.64
CA VAL A 155 -6.77 -11.08 10.72
C VAL A 155 -6.54 -11.67 9.33
N GLU A 156 -7.15 -11.03 8.36
CA GLU A 156 -6.88 -11.23 6.93
C GLU A 156 -6.19 -10.00 6.38
N SER A 157 -5.00 -10.16 5.83
CA SER A 157 -4.20 -9.07 5.28
C SER A 157 -4.47 -8.89 3.79
N LYS A 158 -4.64 -7.66 3.36
CA LYS A 158 -4.82 -7.31 1.94
C LYS A 158 -3.84 -6.21 1.55
N SER A 159 -2.89 -6.58 0.71
CA SER A 159 -1.91 -5.64 0.15
C SER A 159 -2.45 -4.86 -1.06
N SER A 160 -3.68 -5.13 -1.51
CA SER A 160 -4.29 -4.42 -2.63
C SER A 160 -4.60 -2.98 -2.26
N LEU A 161 -4.05 -2.05 -3.02
CA LEU A 161 -4.33 -0.63 -2.87
C LEU A 161 -5.58 -0.25 -3.66
N LEU A 162 -6.39 0.62 -3.05
CA LEU A 162 -7.48 1.28 -3.75
C LEU A 162 -6.92 2.07 -4.94
N LYS A 163 -7.41 1.77 -6.12
CA LYS A 163 -7.08 2.52 -7.34
C LYS A 163 -7.52 3.96 -7.21
N LEU A 164 -6.85 4.85 -7.94
CA LEU A 164 -7.14 6.28 -7.91
C LEU A 164 -8.60 6.58 -8.29
N ASP A 165 -9.14 5.87 -9.28
CA ASP A 165 -10.53 6.00 -9.75
C ASP A 165 -11.59 5.63 -8.71
N VAL A 166 -11.22 4.85 -7.69
CA VAL A 166 -12.06 4.52 -6.53
C VAL A 166 -11.96 5.59 -5.44
N LYS A 167 -10.80 6.27 -5.36
CA LYS A 167 -10.52 7.32 -4.34
C LYS A 167 -11.03 8.71 -4.72
N GLN A 168 -11.63 8.87 -5.89
CA GLN A 168 -12.11 10.17 -6.38
C GLN A 168 -13.35 10.65 -5.63
N GLN A 169 -13.61 11.95 -5.69
CA GLN A 169 -14.82 12.58 -5.13
C GLN A 169 -16.11 11.98 -5.72
N VAL A 170 -16.07 11.60 -7.01
CA VAL A 170 -17.13 10.82 -7.66
C VAL A 170 -16.51 9.53 -8.20
N PRO A 171 -16.50 8.47 -7.39
CA PRO A 171 -15.82 7.24 -7.77
C PRO A 171 -16.58 6.50 -8.88
N ASN A 172 -15.82 5.77 -9.70
CA ASN A 172 -16.41 4.87 -10.67
C ASN A 172 -17.06 3.68 -9.95
N LEU A 173 -18.39 3.61 -9.98
CA LEU A 173 -19.16 2.57 -9.28
C LEU A 173 -18.77 1.15 -9.68
N LYS A 174 -18.41 0.90 -10.94
CA LYS A 174 -17.96 -0.41 -11.39
C LYS A 174 -16.62 -0.79 -10.73
N SER A 175 -15.68 0.15 -10.65
CA SER A 175 -14.38 -0.07 -9.99
C SER A 175 -14.55 -0.27 -8.49
N VAL A 176 -15.45 0.48 -7.85
CA VAL A 176 -15.81 0.31 -6.44
C VAL A 176 -16.39 -1.08 -6.21
N LYS A 177 -17.37 -1.48 -6.99
CA LYS A 177 -18.00 -2.81 -6.88
C LYS A 177 -16.97 -3.92 -7.06
N THR A 178 -16.13 -3.83 -8.10
CA THR A 178 -15.07 -4.82 -8.36
C THR A 178 -14.10 -4.93 -7.17
N PHE A 179 -13.73 -3.80 -6.57
CA PHE A 179 -12.87 -3.81 -5.39
C PHE A 179 -13.54 -4.50 -4.20
N PHE A 180 -14.81 -4.18 -3.93
CA PHE A 180 -15.56 -4.82 -2.86
C PHE A 180 -15.71 -6.33 -3.07
N ASP A 181 -16.12 -6.74 -4.28
CA ASP A 181 -16.36 -8.15 -4.59
C ASP A 181 -15.08 -8.99 -4.48
N HIS A 182 -13.96 -8.52 -5.04
CA HIS A 182 -12.70 -9.28 -5.09
C HIS A 182 -11.76 -9.07 -3.89
N THR A 183 -12.00 -8.06 -3.07
CA THR A 183 -11.09 -7.80 -1.96
C THR A 183 -11.76 -7.99 -0.62
N ILE A 184 -12.89 -7.33 -0.41
CA ILE A 184 -13.59 -7.37 0.88
C ILE A 184 -14.39 -8.64 1.04
N SER A 185 -15.18 -9.02 0.03
CA SER A 185 -16.02 -10.22 0.10
C SER A 185 -15.18 -11.50 0.20
N GLU A 186 -14.06 -11.57 -0.54
CA GLU A 186 -13.13 -12.71 -0.42
C GLU A 186 -12.47 -12.76 0.95
N ALA A 187 -11.98 -11.61 1.46
CA ALA A 187 -11.39 -11.53 2.80
C ALA A 187 -12.39 -11.93 3.90
N TYR A 188 -13.64 -11.48 3.77
CA TYR A 188 -14.70 -11.84 4.70
C TYR A 188 -15.00 -13.35 4.66
N ALA A 189 -15.04 -13.96 3.48
CA ALA A 189 -15.21 -15.40 3.33
C ALA A 189 -14.06 -16.20 3.97
N GLN A 190 -12.82 -15.74 3.82
CA GLN A 190 -11.62 -16.35 4.44
C GLN A 190 -11.71 -16.27 5.98
N LEU A 191 -12.06 -15.10 6.52
CA LEU A 191 -12.26 -14.90 7.96
C LEU A 191 -13.36 -15.79 8.52
N ASN A 192 -14.50 -15.93 7.79
CA ASN A 192 -15.58 -16.81 8.21
C ASN A 192 -15.17 -18.28 8.18
N SER A 193 -14.44 -18.71 7.16
CA SER A 193 -13.93 -20.09 7.08
C SER A 193 -13.02 -20.42 8.29
N SER A 194 -12.12 -19.50 8.67
CA SER A 194 -11.29 -19.69 9.85
C SER A 194 -12.10 -19.65 11.15
N TYR A 195 -13.07 -18.75 11.25
CA TYR A 195 -13.95 -18.67 12.40
C TYR A 195 -14.74 -19.97 12.63
N GLU A 196 -15.30 -20.56 11.56
CA GLU A 196 -16.01 -21.84 11.64
C GLU A 196 -15.10 -23.00 12.11
N GLN A 197 -13.81 -22.96 11.74
CA GLN A 197 -12.84 -23.94 12.20
C GLN A 197 -12.46 -23.79 13.69
N LEU A 198 -12.57 -22.58 14.24
CA LEU A 198 -12.38 -22.27 15.64
C LEU A 198 -13.66 -22.52 16.45
N ASN A 199 -14.83 -22.38 15.83
CA ASN A 199 -16.13 -22.46 16.48
C ASN A 199 -16.32 -23.84 17.13
N GLY A 200 -16.66 -23.84 18.39
CA GLY A 200 -16.80 -25.05 19.20
C GLY A 200 -15.51 -25.49 19.94
N LYS A 201 -14.40 -24.82 19.75
CA LYS A 201 -13.16 -25.10 20.49
C LYS A 201 -12.82 -24.02 21.52
N VAL A 202 -13.45 -22.86 21.43
CA VAL A 202 -13.12 -21.70 22.26
C VAL A 202 -14.40 -20.98 22.70
N ASP A 203 -14.53 -20.73 23.98
CA ASP A 203 -15.65 -20.02 24.59
C ASP A 203 -15.33 -18.55 24.87
N VAL A 204 -14.66 -17.91 23.92
CA VAL A 204 -14.28 -16.50 24.00
C VAL A 204 -14.74 -15.72 22.74
N PRO A 205 -14.98 -14.41 22.87
CA PRO A 205 -15.31 -13.57 21.72
C PRO A 205 -14.23 -13.63 20.63
N VAL A 206 -14.66 -13.63 19.36
CA VAL A 206 -13.76 -13.58 18.21
C VAL A 206 -14.04 -12.34 17.39
N ILE A 207 -13.03 -11.48 17.23
CA ILE A 207 -13.08 -10.31 16.35
C ILE A 207 -12.47 -10.68 15.00
N LYS A 208 -13.10 -10.26 13.91
CA LYS A 208 -12.63 -10.44 12.53
C LYS A 208 -12.14 -9.11 11.98
N ILE A 209 -10.90 -9.05 11.55
CA ILE A 209 -10.27 -7.82 11.02
C ILE A 209 -9.76 -8.05 9.60
N ILE A 210 -10.12 -7.18 8.67
CA ILE A 210 -9.47 -7.07 7.37
C ILE A 210 -8.46 -5.93 7.47
N LEU A 211 -7.18 -6.25 7.37
CA LEU A 211 -6.10 -5.30 7.47
C LEU A 211 -5.58 -4.93 6.09
N PHE A 212 -5.71 -3.66 5.74
CA PHE A 212 -5.22 -3.16 4.46
C PHE A 212 -3.84 -2.54 4.57
N ALA A 213 -2.94 -2.86 3.64
CA ALA A 213 -1.72 -2.09 3.40
C ALA A 213 -2.13 -0.74 2.78
N ASN A 214 -2.86 0.08 3.52
CA ASN A 214 -3.34 1.36 3.02
C ASN A 214 -2.31 2.44 3.33
N CYS A 215 -1.86 3.08 2.28
CA CYS A 215 -1.25 4.39 2.40
C CYS A 215 -2.37 5.40 2.65
N ASN A 216 -2.76 5.54 3.87
CA ASN A 216 -3.53 6.71 4.25
C ASN A 216 -2.61 7.93 4.12
N ASN A 217 -2.55 8.46 2.93
CA ASN A 217 -2.51 9.89 2.85
C ASN A 217 -3.86 10.35 3.41
N LYS A 218 -3.85 10.73 4.65
CA LYS A 218 -4.92 11.56 5.16
C LYS A 218 -5.05 12.72 4.20
N LEU A 219 -6.04 12.64 3.32
CA LEU A 219 -6.63 13.81 2.70
C LEU A 219 -7.46 14.50 3.79
N ASP A 220 -6.87 14.65 4.98
CA ASP A 220 -7.30 15.63 5.98
C ASP A 220 -6.80 16.99 5.49
N THR A 221 -7.21 17.36 4.30
CA THR A 221 -7.28 18.77 3.96
C THR A 221 -8.64 19.22 4.44
N PRO A 222 -8.73 20.05 5.48
CA PRO A 222 -9.92 20.85 5.66
C PRO A 222 -10.06 21.68 4.37
N TRP A 223 -11.17 21.49 3.68
CA TRP A 223 -11.62 22.35 2.59
C TRP A 223 -12.16 23.64 3.20
#